data_401f82c8ea65e64f485ee3235cd645e6
#
_entry.id   401f82c8ea65e64f485ee3235cd645e6
#
_cell.length_a   1.000
_cell.length_b   1.000
_cell.length_c   1.000
_cell.angle_alpha   90.00
_cell.angle_beta   90.00
_cell.angle_gamma   90.00
#
_symmetry.space_group_name_H-M   'P 1'
#
loop_
_entity.id
_entity.type
_entity.pdbx_description
1 polymer ?
#
loop_
_entity_poly.entity_id
_entity_poly.type
_entity_poly.pdbx_seq_one_letter_code
_entity_poly.pdbx_strand_id
1 'polypeptide(L)'
;MLNKKDNFLVVIPARYNSKRLPGKPLLDIKGTPMIIRTFNQCIKVVPRSNILVATDDKRIQKICELKNINNIMTSKKCLTGTDRIAEVARKIKRDFYINVQGDEPMCNPKDIRNIIEYAKKHPDVIINGFTEIKEKKQFYSPSIPKVVFDNNYNLMYMSRSAIPSNKKKQFIKAWRQVCIYSFPYKSLKNYTSVKKKTVLEFIEDLESNRFLELGYQVKMLKMSNKSVAVDTKEDLLKVRKLVKR
;
A
#
# COMPACT_ATOMS: atom_id res chain seq x y z
N MET A 1 8.90 24.21 1.20
CA MET A 1 8.04 24.45 2.40
C MET A 1 6.65 23.96 2.08
N LEU A 2 6.10 23.00 2.86
CA LEU A 2 4.70 22.61 2.71
C LEU A 2 3.84 23.76 3.23
N ASN A 3 2.99 24.31 2.37
CA ASN A 3 2.04 25.35 2.75
C ASN A 3 1.11 24.81 3.88
N LYS A 4 0.63 25.71 4.76
CA LYS A 4 -0.39 25.43 5.79
C LYS A 4 -1.65 24.69 5.26
N LYS A 5 -1.80 24.55 3.93
CA LYS A 5 -2.88 23.84 3.23
C LYS A 5 -2.68 22.33 3.09
N ASP A 6 -1.52 21.76 3.43
CA ASP A 6 -1.21 20.35 3.17
C ASP A 6 -1.52 19.50 4.40
N ASN A 7 -2.80 19.28 4.67
CA ASN A 7 -3.26 18.50 5.83
C ASN A 7 -3.36 17.00 5.50
N PHE A 8 -2.21 16.36 5.27
CA PHE A 8 -2.15 14.91 5.02
C PHE A 8 -1.09 14.21 5.87
N LEU A 9 -1.17 12.89 5.94
CA LEU A 9 -0.20 12.04 6.63
C LEU A 9 0.14 10.83 5.75
N VAL A 10 1.44 10.55 5.58
CA VAL A 10 1.91 9.27 5.04
C VAL A 10 1.95 8.26 6.17
N VAL A 11 1.21 7.17 6.04
CA VAL A 11 1.17 6.09 7.03
C VAL A 11 1.78 4.84 6.41
N ILE A 12 2.74 4.25 7.12
CA ILE A 12 3.38 2.99 6.76
C ILE A 12 2.87 1.91 7.74
N PRO A 13 1.87 1.10 7.36
CA PRO A 13 1.37 0.04 8.21
C PRO A 13 2.39 -1.10 8.27
N ALA A 14 2.68 -1.59 9.47
CA ALA A 14 3.63 -2.67 9.70
C ALA A 14 3.13 -3.61 10.81
N ARG A 15 2.84 -4.87 10.45
CA ARG A 15 2.51 -5.93 11.42
C ARG A 15 3.66 -6.92 11.57
N TYR A 16 3.91 -7.37 12.78
CA TYR A 16 4.95 -8.38 13.00
C TYR A 16 4.54 -9.77 12.51
N ASN A 17 3.28 -10.15 12.79
CA ASN A 17 2.76 -11.46 12.42
C ASN A 17 2.48 -11.54 10.91
N SER A 18 3.40 -12.15 10.19
CA SER A 18 3.26 -12.51 8.78
C SER A 18 3.37 -14.03 8.66
N LYS A 19 2.35 -14.69 8.11
CA LYS A 19 2.33 -16.16 7.97
C LYS A 19 3.47 -16.69 7.10
N ARG A 20 3.77 -16.01 5.99
CA ARG A 20 4.79 -16.42 5.00
C ARG A 20 6.21 -16.01 5.40
N LEU A 21 6.36 -14.88 6.10
CA LEU A 21 7.64 -14.30 6.53
C LEU A 21 7.49 -13.71 7.94
N PRO A 22 7.64 -14.52 9.02
CA PRO A 22 7.57 -14.03 10.39
C PRO A 22 8.54 -12.87 10.62
N GLY A 23 8.09 -11.82 11.30
CA GLY A 23 8.91 -10.62 11.55
C GLY A 23 9.25 -9.81 10.29
N LYS A 24 8.49 -9.97 9.19
CA LYS A 24 8.75 -9.37 7.89
C LYS A 24 9.27 -7.93 7.92
N PRO A 25 8.67 -6.97 8.67
CA PRO A 25 9.14 -5.58 8.69
C PRO A 25 10.57 -5.39 9.22
N LEU A 26 11.04 -6.32 10.04
CA LEU A 26 12.37 -6.29 10.65
C LEU A 26 13.43 -7.09 9.90
N LEU A 27 13.04 -7.81 8.82
CA LEU A 27 13.99 -8.57 8.02
C LEU A 27 15.04 -7.65 7.40
N ASP A 28 16.29 -8.08 7.56
CA ASP A 28 17.42 -7.34 7.01
C ASP A 28 17.45 -7.35 5.49
N ILE A 29 17.65 -6.17 4.92
CA ILE A 29 17.96 -5.97 3.50
C ILE A 29 19.26 -5.19 3.41
N LYS A 30 20.40 -5.89 3.29
CA LYS A 30 21.75 -5.30 3.23
C LYS A 30 22.02 -4.28 4.36
N GLY A 31 21.92 -4.73 5.60
CA GLY A 31 22.23 -3.94 6.81
C GLY A 31 21.12 -2.98 7.24
N THR A 32 19.95 -3.02 6.61
CA THR A 32 18.83 -2.12 6.97
C THR A 32 17.52 -2.89 7.04
N PRO A 33 16.75 -2.82 8.14
CA PRO A 33 15.45 -3.44 8.25
C PRO A 33 14.48 -2.96 7.13
N MET A 34 13.63 -3.86 6.65
CA MET A 34 12.69 -3.59 5.55
C MET A 34 11.86 -2.33 5.80
N ILE A 35 11.28 -2.18 6.98
CA ILE A 35 10.45 -1.02 7.34
C ILE A 35 11.22 0.31 7.25
N ILE A 36 12.49 0.30 7.64
CA ILE A 36 13.36 1.48 7.55
C ILE A 36 13.66 1.82 6.10
N ARG A 37 13.83 0.82 5.22
CA ARG A 37 13.99 1.08 3.78
C ARG A 37 12.75 1.70 3.18
N THR A 38 11.57 1.21 3.50
CA THR A 38 10.31 1.81 3.04
C THR A 38 10.19 3.26 3.54
N PHE A 39 10.47 3.51 4.82
CA PHE A 39 10.52 4.85 5.38
C PHE A 39 11.51 5.75 4.62
N ASN A 40 12.71 5.24 4.33
CA ASN A 40 13.76 5.98 3.59
C ASN A 40 13.34 6.35 2.17
N GLN A 41 12.41 5.63 1.53
CA GLN A 41 11.85 6.07 0.25
C GLN A 41 10.87 7.24 0.45
N CYS A 42 10.08 7.21 1.52
CA CYS A 42 9.11 8.26 1.80
C CYS A 42 9.78 9.61 2.12
N ILE A 43 10.84 9.62 2.93
CA ILE A 43 11.54 10.88 3.32
C ILE A 43 12.22 11.61 2.15
N LYS A 44 12.40 10.95 1.00
CA LYS A 44 12.93 11.60 -0.21
C LYS A 44 11.93 12.59 -0.83
N VAL A 45 10.66 12.52 -0.47
CA VAL A 45 9.60 13.32 -1.08
C VAL A 45 8.64 13.95 -0.07
N VAL A 46 8.71 13.54 1.19
CA VAL A 46 7.83 14.02 2.27
C VAL A 46 8.67 14.33 3.50
N PRO A 47 8.44 15.46 4.20
CA PRO A 47 9.10 15.76 5.46
C PRO A 47 8.84 14.66 6.49
N ARG A 48 9.83 14.35 7.32
CA ARG A 48 9.76 13.33 8.38
C ARG A 48 8.54 13.53 9.30
N SER A 49 8.16 14.77 9.59
CA SER A 49 6.99 15.12 10.41
C SER A 49 5.66 14.62 9.84
N ASN A 50 5.58 14.42 8.52
CA ASN A 50 4.38 13.96 7.83
C ASN A 50 4.41 12.46 7.53
N ILE A 51 5.31 11.69 8.16
CA ILE A 51 5.42 10.24 8.00
C ILE A 51 5.25 9.57 9.35
N LEU A 52 4.42 8.52 9.40
CA LEU A 52 4.11 7.75 10.60
C LEU A 52 4.15 6.26 10.30
N VAL A 53 4.88 5.49 11.11
CA VAL A 53 4.79 4.03 11.11
C VAL A 53 3.70 3.61 12.08
N ALA A 54 2.73 2.84 11.60
CA ALA A 54 1.65 2.29 12.42
C ALA A 54 1.87 0.78 12.63
N THR A 55 2.06 0.35 13.88
CA THR A 55 2.40 -1.04 14.19
C THR A 55 1.62 -1.59 15.38
N ASP A 56 1.55 -2.91 15.49
CA ASP A 56 0.97 -3.66 16.62
C ASP A 56 2.04 -4.37 17.48
N ASP A 57 3.33 -4.09 17.22
CA ASP A 57 4.42 -4.83 17.85
C ASP A 57 5.51 -3.92 18.40
N LYS A 58 5.85 -4.11 19.68
CA LYS A 58 6.86 -3.31 20.39
C LYS A 58 8.27 -3.40 19.78
N ARG A 59 8.60 -4.51 19.10
CA ARG A 59 9.92 -4.66 18.44
C ARG A 59 10.04 -3.71 17.25
N ILE A 60 8.96 -3.55 16.47
CA ILE A 60 8.91 -2.58 15.36
C ILE A 60 8.92 -1.16 15.92
N GLN A 61 8.14 -0.91 16.97
CA GLN A 61 8.14 0.38 17.68
C GLN A 61 9.55 0.77 18.12
N LYS A 62 10.25 -0.11 18.85
CA LYS A 62 11.62 0.12 19.35
C LYS A 62 12.60 0.48 18.22
N ILE A 63 12.53 -0.20 17.09
CA ILE A 63 13.38 0.12 15.92
C ILE A 63 13.06 1.51 15.37
N CYS A 64 11.77 1.89 15.30
CA CYS A 64 11.37 3.23 14.88
C CYS A 64 11.90 4.30 15.85
N GLU A 65 11.78 4.10 17.15
CA GLU A 65 12.29 5.01 18.18
C GLU A 65 13.80 5.20 18.07
N LEU A 66 14.57 4.10 17.95
CA LEU A 66 16.03 4.14 17.77
C LEU A 66 16.46 4.90 16.50
N LYS A 67 15.58 5.03 15.50
CA LYS A 67 15.82 5.75 14.25
C LYS A 67 15.11 7.11 14.21
N ASN A 68 14.57 7.57 15.33
CA ASN A 68 13.79 8.82 15.43
C ASN A 68 12.66 8.88 14.38
N ILE A 69 11.95 7.77 14.16
CA ILE A 69 10.81 7.67 13.26
C ILE A 69 9.52 7.80 14.06
N ASN A 70 8.65 8.73 13.68
CA ASN A 70 7.33 8.85 14.27
C ASN A 70 6.58 7.52 14.12
N ASN A 71 6.06 7.04 15.23
CA ASN A 71 5.34 5.77 15.23
C ASN A 71 4.15 5.81 16.19
N ILE A 72 3.20 4.91 15.97
CA ILE A 72 2.02 4.76 16.82
C ILE A 72 1.65 3.29 16.97
N MET A 73 1.32 2.92 18.21
CA MET A 73 0.78 1.59 18.48
C MET A 73 -0.71 1.52 18.06
N THR A 74 -1.05 0.46 17.36
CA THR A 74 -2.39 0.15 16.87
C THR A 74 -2.81 -1.25 17.29
N SER A 75 -4.10 -1.53 17.17
CA SER A 75 -4.68 -2.81 17.59
C SER A 75 -4.13 -4.00 16.78
N LYS A 76 -3.90 -5.12 17.47
CA LYS A 76 -3.65 -6.43 16.83
C LYS A 76 -4.89 -6.96 16.09
N LYS A 77 -6.08 -6.40 16.36
CA LYS A 77 -7.35 -6.78 15.73
C LYS A 77 -7.56 -6.14 14.34
N CYS A 78 -6.66 -5.26 13.89
CA CYS A 78 -6.72 -4.74 12.52
C CYS A 78 -6.58 -5.89 11.53
N LEU A 79 -7.59 -6.11 10.69
CA LEU A 79 -7.65 -7.19 9.72
C LEU A 79 -6.67 -6.96 8.56
N THR A 80 -6.50 -5.69 8.17
CA THR A 80 -5.72 -5.26 7.00
C THR A 80 -4.85 -4.04 7.31
N GLY A 81 -4.00 -3.65 6.36
CA GLY A 81 -3.25 -2.39 6.42
C GLY A 81 -4.18 -1.18 6.44
N THR A 82 -5.26 -1.22 5.66
CA THR A 82 -6.26 -0.14 5.60
C THR A 82 -7.02 0.01 6.93
N ASP A 83 -7.38 -1.08 7.63
CA ASP A 83 -7.97 -1.00 8.97
C ASP A 83 -7.02 -0.28 9.96
N ARG A 84 -5.71 -0.54 9.85
CA ARG A 84 -4.68 0.10 10.68
C ARG A 84 -4.57 1.59 10.40
N ILE A 85 -4.62 1.99 9.13
CA ILE A 85 -4.64 3.41 8.74
C ILE A 85 -5.90 4.09 9.25
N ALA A 86 -7.05 3.42 9.17
CA ALA A 86 -8.30 3.94 9.70
C ALA A 86 -8.25 4.13 11.23
N GLU A 87 -7.54 3.26 11.97
CA GLU A 87 -7.29 3.47 13.39
C GLU A 87 -6.41 4.71 13.64
N VAL A 88 -5.36 4.91 12.84
CA VAL A 88 -4.55 6.14 12.88
C VAL A 88 -5.42 7.36 12.60
N ALA A 89 -6.27 7.30 11.58
CA ALA A 89 -7.15 8.40 11.20
C ALA A 89 -8.14 8.81 12.30
N ARG A 90 -8.56 7.89 13.15
CA ARG A 90 -9.36 8.22 14.35
C ARG A 90 -8.58 9.01 15.40
N LYS A 91 -7.27 8.76 15.53
CA LYS A 91 -6.39 9.40 16.54
C LYS A 91 -5.76 10.70 16.02
N ILE A 92 -5.40 10.76 14.75
CA ILE A 92 -4.70 11.89 14.14
C ILE A 92 -5.48 12.32 12.90
N LYS A 93 -6.26 13.41 13.04
CA LYS A 93 -7.12 13.92 11.96
C LYS A 93 -6.32 14.59 10.85
N ARG A 94 -6.58 14.18 9.62
CA ARG A 94 -6.07 14.77 8.38
C ARG A 94 -7.16 14.69 7.32
N ASP A 95 -7.05 15.45 6.25
CA ASP A 95 -8.00 15.42 5.14
C ASP A 95 -7.90 14.09 4.39
N PHE A 96 -6.66 13.65 4.13
CA PHE A 96 -6.39 12.35 3.51
C PHE A 96 -5.11 11.71 4.05
N TYR A 97 -4.99 10.41 3.83
CA TYR A 97 -3.87 9.58 4.27
C TYR A 97 -3.28 8.85 3.08
N ILE A 98 -1.96 8.94 2.94
CA ILE A 98 -1.21 8.18 1.95
C ILE A 98 -0.75 6.89 2.60
N ASN A 99 -1.17 5.74 2.07
CA ASN A 99 -0.68 4.44 2.47
C ASN A 99 0.52 4.04 1.60
N VAL A 100 1.66 3.82 2.21
CA VAL A 100 2.79 3.12 1.59
C VAL A 100 3.00 1.84 2.37
N GLN A 101 2.76 0.70 1.75
CA GLN A 101 2.86 -0.60 2.44
C GLN A 101 4.28 -0.85 2.96
N GLY A 102 4.38 -1.31 4.22
CA GLY A 102 5.67 -1.52 4.90
C GLY A 102 6.57 -2.58 4.26
N ASP A 103 6.03 -3.38 3.36
CA ASP A 103 6.72 -4.42 2.59
C ASP A 103 7.12 -3.99 1.16
N GLU A 104 7.08 -2.68 0.89
CA GLU A 104 7.52 -2.08 -0.37
C GLU A 104 8.86 -1.32 -0.22
N PRO A 105 9.97 -2.01 0.14
CA PRO A 105 11.27 -1.35 0.42
C PRO A 105 11.88 -0.66 -0.78
N MET A 106 11.39 -0.94 -1.98
CA MET A 106 11.81 -0.35 -3.25
C MET A 106 10.74 0.54 -3.89
N CYS A 107 9.72 0.98 -3.13
CA CYS A 107 8.71 1.90 -3.67
C CYS A 107 9.40 3.15 -4.24
N ASN A 108 8.95 3.57 -5.41
CA ASN A 108 9.57 4.70 -6.10
C ASN A 108 9.10 6.04 -5.48
N PRO A 109 10.02 6.90 -5.01
CA PRO A 109 9.65 8.20 -4.45
C PRO A 109 8.82 9.08 -5.41
N LYS A 110 9.05 8.99 -6.72
CA LYS A 110 8.25 9.71 -7.72
C LYS A 110 6.78 9.26 -7.70
N ASP A 111 6.52 7.96 -7.51
CA ASP A 111 5.16 7.43 -7.45
C ASP A 111 4.44 7.92 -6.17
N ILE A 112 5.17 7.99 -5.04
CA ILE A 112 4.64 8.57 -3.79
C ILE A 112 4.31 10.05 -4.01
N ARG A 113 5.18 10.83 -4.66
CA ARG A 113 4.93 12.24 -4.98
C ARG A 113 3.70 12.39 -5.87
N ASN A 114 3.60 11.61 -6.95
CA ASN A 114 2.50 11.70 -7.90
C ASN A 114 1.13 11.47 -7.24
N ILE A 115 1.04 10.49 -6.34
CA ILE A 115 -0.23 10.22 -5.63
C ILE A 115 -0.57 11.34 -4.65
N ILE A 116 0.42 11.90 -3.96
CA ILE A 116 0.22 13.05 -3.05
C ILE A 116 -0.28 14.27 -3.84
N GLU A 117 0.35 14.60 -4.96
CA GLU A 117 -0.02 15.76 -5.78
C GLU A 117 -1.42 15.60 -6.38
N TYR A 118 -1.79 14.40 -6.78
CA TYR A 118 -3.15 14.13 -7.24
C TYR A 118 -4.16 14.23 -6.09
N ALA A 119 -3.85 13.65 -4.94
CA ALA A 119 -4.73 13.67 -3.76
C ALA A 119 -4.95 15.09 -3.21
N LYS A 120 -3.95 15.97 -3.28
CA LYS A 120 -4.10 17.38 -2.91
C LYS A 120 -5.13 18.12 -3.77
N LYS A 121 -5.23 17.77 -5.05
CA LYS A 121 -6.21 18.34 -5.99
C LYS A 121 -7.59 17.70 -5.85
N HIS A 122 -7.63 16.44 -5.35
CA HIS A 122 -8.82 15.60 -5.24
C HIS A 122 -8.87 14.90 -3.87
N PRO A 123 -8.98 15.65 -2.74
CA PRO A 123 -8.83 15.12 -1.39
C PRO A 123 -9.92 14.12 -0.99
N ASP A 124 -11.06 14.14 -1.68
CA ASP A 124 -12.21 13.26 -1.43
C ASP A 124 -12.19 11.98 -2.28
N VAL A 125 -11.17 11.80 -3.13
CA VAL A 125 -11.07 10.65 -4.04
C VAL A 125 -10.17 9.56 -3.44
N ILE A 126 -10.66 8.32 -3.43
CA ILE A 126 -9.82 7.16 -3.14
C ILE A 126 -8.93 6.89 -4.35
N ILE A 127 -7.64 6.73 -4.12
CA ILE A 127 -6.66 6.54 -5.19
C ILE A 127 -5.85 5.27 -4.92
N ASN A 128 -5.57 4.50 -5.99
CA ASN A 128 -4.61 3.40 -5.93
C ASN A 128 -3.67 3.42 -7.15
N GLY A 129 -2.47 2.92 -6.96
CA GLY A 129 -1.48 2.81 -8.02
C GLY A 129 -1.67 1.58 -8.90
N PHE A 130 -1.32 1.69 -10.19
CA PHE A 130 -1.20 0.56 -11.09
C PHE A 130 -0.02 0.69 -12.04
N THR A 131 0.44 -0.44 -12.59
CA THR A 131 1.43 -0.47 -13.66
C THR A 131 1.14 -1.62 -14.61
N GLU A 132 1.66 -1.54 -15.84
CA GLU A 132 1.48 -2.58 -16.84
C GLU A 132 2.31 -3.84 -16.49
N ILE A 133 1.73 -5.01 -16.66
CA ILE A 133 2.42 -6.29 -16.58
C ILE A 133 3.21 -6.51 -17.86
N LYS A 134 4.51 -6.80 -17.74
CA LYS A 134 5.42 -7.04 -18.87
C LYS A 134 5.70 -8.52 -19.12
N GLU A 135 5.52 -9.35 -18.11
CA GLU A 135 5.92 -10.76 -18.15
C GLU A 135 4.69 -11.67 -17.97
N LYS A 136 4.57 -12.67 -18.85
CA LYS A 136 3.51 -13.70 -18.79
C LYS A 136 3.44 -14.37 -17.40
N LYS A 137 4.59 -14.63 -16.77
CA LYS A 137 4.66 -15.22 -15.44
C LYS A 137 3.95 -14.35 -14.38
N GLN A 138 4.06 -13.03 -14.46
CA GLN A 138 3.39 -12.11 -13.54
C GLN A 138 1.86 -12.16 -13.72
N PHE A 139 1.39 -12.28 -14.95
CA PHE A 139 -0.04 -12.34 -15.25
C PHE A 139 -0.74 -13.54 -14.61
N TYR A 140 -0.11 -14.71 -14.65
CA TYR A 140 -0.70 -15.93 -14.06
C TYR A 140 -0.39 -16.11 -12.56
N SER A 141 0.47 -15.29 -11.97
CA SER A 141 0.80 -15.40 -10.54
C SER A 141 -0.35 -14.92 -9.66
N PRO A 142 -0.91 -15.75 -8.77
CA PRO A 142 -1.94 -15.34 -7.81
C PRO A 142 -1.41 -14.38 -6.72
N SER A 143 -0.08 -14.30 -6.56
CA SER A 143 0.54 -13.36 -5.63
C SER A 143 0.53 -11.93 -6.12
N ILE A 144 0.28 -11.70 -7.41
CA ILE A 144 0.25 -10.39 -8.05
C ILE A 144 -1.20 -10.04 -8.37
N PRO A 145 -1.84 -9.11 -7.64
CA PRO A 145 -3.19 -8.67 -7.95
C PRO A 145 -3.25 -7.95 -9.31
N LYS A 146 -4.19 -8.39 -10.16
CA LYS A 146 -4.50 -7.73 -11.43
C LYS A 146 -5.63 -6.75 -11.22
N VAL A 147 -5.59 -5.66 -11.97
CA VAL A 147 -6.60 -4.60 -11.93
C VAL A 147 -7.20 -4.37 -13.31
N VAL A 148 -8.51 -4.17 -13.36
CA VAL A 148 -9.22 -3.71 -14.56
C VAL A 148 -9.93 -2.41 -14.21
N PHE A 149 -9.92 -1.46 -15.13
CA PHE A 149 -10.46 -0.12 -14.95
C PHE A 149 -11.07 0.39 -16.25
N ASP A 150 -11.97 1.36 -16.13
CA ASP A 150 -12.64 2.00 -17.27
C ASP A 150 -11.69 2.99 -17.99
N ASN A 151 -12.20 3.62 -19.08
CA ASN A 151 -11.46 4.61 -19.86
C ASN A 151 -11.10 5.87 -19.04
N ASN A 152 -11.79 6.12 -17.95
CA ASN A 152 -11.51 7.19 -17.01
C ASN A 152 -10.58 6.76 -15.88
N TYR A 153 -9.98 5.56 -15.96
CA TYR A 153 -9.14 4.98 -14.91
C TYR A 153 -9.87 4.80 -13.56
N ASN A 154 -11.16 4.51 -13.55
CA ASN A 154 -11.84 4.08 -12.36
C ASN A 154 -11.77 2.56 -12.25
N LEU A 155 -11.38 2.06 -11.09
CA LEU A 155 -11.27 0.63 -10.83
C LEU A 155 -12.63 -0.04 -10.99
N MET A 156 -12.72 -1.02 -11.88
CA MET A 156 -13.90 -1.85 -12.07
C MET A 156 -13.84 -3.09 -11.15
N TYR A 157 -12.66 -3.72 -11.07
CA TYR A 157 -12.41 -4.88 -10.22
C TYR A 157 -10.93 -5.15 -10.04
N MET A 158 -10.60 -5.81 -8.93
CA MET A 158 -9.25 -6.29 -8.62
C MET A 158 -9.30 -7.77 -8.27
N SER A 159 -8.43 -8.58 -8.88
CA SER A 159 -8.43 -10.03 -8.67
C SER A 159 -7.02 -10.64 -8.66
N ARG A 160 -6.90 -11.76 -7.95
CA ARG A 160 -5.72 -12.62 -8.02
C ARG A 160 -5.72 -13.49 -9.28
N SER A 161 -6.90 -13.70 -9.87
CA SER A 161 -7.05 -14.42 -11.14
C SER A 161 -6.40 -13.65 -12.29
N ALA A 162 -6.11 -14.35 -13.39
CA ALA A 162 -5.54 -13.76 -14.60
C ALA A 162 -6.60 -12.98 -15.37
N ILE A 163 -6.78 -11.72 -15.06
CA ILE A 163 -7.72 -10.79 -15.70
C ILE A 163 -6.99 -9.60 -16.37
N PRO A 164 -7.57 -9.04 -17.49
CA PRO A 164 -8.66 -9.58 -18.31
C PRO A 164 -8.25 -10.85 -19.07
N SER A 165 -9.16 -11.77 -19.28
CA SER A 165 -8.89 -13.05 -19.96
C SER A 165 -9.70 -13.18 -21.23
N ASN A 166 -9.09 -13.71 -22.29
CA ASN A 166 -9.78 -14.10 -23.52
C ASN A 166 -10.20 -15.58 -23.47
N LYS A 167 -10.99 -16.03 -24.46
CA LYS A 167 -11.44 -17.45 -24.57
C LYS A 167 -10.29 -18.47 -24.59
N LYS A 168 -9.12 -18.07 -25.11
CA LYS A 168 -7.92 -18.91 -25.20
C LYS A 168 -7.04 -18.84 -23.94
N LYS A 169 -7.45 -18.07 -22.92
CA LYS A 169 -6.71 -17.82 -21.68
C LYS A 169 -5.26 -17.30 -21.90
N GLN A 170 -5.06 -16.54 -22.98
CA GLN A 170 -3.74 -16.01 -23.33
C GLN A 170 -3.47 -14.66 -22.69
N PHE A 171 -2.22 -14.42 -22.28
CA PHE A 171 -1.76 -13.10 -21.89
C PHE A 171 -1.61 -12.22 -23.15
N ILE A 172 -2.38 -11.16 -23.24
CA ILE A 172 -2.27 -10.12 -24.28
C ILE A 172 -1.80 -8.82 -23.64
N LYS A 173 -2.58 -8.29 -22.70
CA LYS A 173 -2.29 -7.05 -21.98
C LYS A 173 -3.01 -7.07 -20.64
N ALA A 174 -2.32 -6.69 -19.58
CA ALA A 174 -2.89 -6.61 -18.24
C ALA A 174 -2.14 -5.60 -17.38
N TRP A 175 -2.73 -5.26 -16.26
CA TRP A 175 -2.15 -4.33 -15.29
C TRP A 175 -2.17 -4.96 -13.91
N ARG A 176 -1.15 -4.63 -13.11
CA ARG A 176 -1.05 -5.04 -11.72
C ARG A 176 -1.18 -3.84 -10.79
N GLN A 177 -1.64 -4.11 -9.60
CA GLN A 177 -1.62 -3.15 -8.50
C GLN A 177 -0.19 -2.72 -8.16
N VAL A 178 -0.04 -1.45 -7.75
CA VAL A 178 1.09 -0.94 -6.99
C VAL A 178 0.56 -0.48 -5.64
N CYS A 179 1.14 -0.99 -4.56
CA CYS A 179 0.58 -0.87 -3.20
C CYS A 179 0.88 0.51 -2.57
N ILE A 180 0.52 1.57 -3.29
CA ILE A 180 0.48 2.96 -2.79
C ILE A 180 -0.95 3.47 -2.99
N TYR A 181 -1.52 4.09 -1.96
CA TYR A 181 -2.92 4.53 -1.95
C TYR A 181 -3.06 5.92 -1.36
N SER A 182 -4.14 6.60 -1.70
CA SER A 182 -4.67 7.73 -0.94
C SER A 182 -6.08 7.44 -0.47
N PHE A 183 -6.35 7.71 0.79
CA PHE A 183 -7.65 7.51 1.41
C PHE A 183 -8.14 8.82 2.04
N PRO A 184 -9.29 9.38 1.60
CA PRO A 184 -10.00 10.41 2.33
C PRO A 184 -10.38 9.95 3.73
N TYR A 185 -10.37 10.86 4.71
CA TYR A 185 -10.82 10.53 6.07
C TYR A 185 -12.20 9.86 6.11
N LYS A 186 -13.16 10.40 5.35
CA LYS A 186 -14.54 9.89 5.30
C LYS A 186 -14.60 8.44 4.79
N SER A 187 -13.81 8.10 3.78
CA SER A 187 -13.78 6.73 3.23
C SER A 187 -13.22 5.72 4.24
N LEU A 188 -12.18 6.09 5.01
CA LEU A 188 -11.63 5.25 6.08
C LEU A 188 -12.63 5.03 7.23
N LYS A 189 -13.41 6.06 7.59
CA LYS A 189 -14.47 5.93 8.58
C LYS A 189 -15.52 4.90 8.14
N ASN A 190 -15.97 4.98 6.90
CA ASN A 190 -16.94 4.04 6.34
C ASN A 190 -16.37 2.64 6.14
N TYR A 191 -15.08 2.53 5.73
CA TYR A 191 -14.39 1.25 5.60
C TYR A 191 -14.44 0.43 6.89
N THR A 192 -14.30 1.08 8.05
CA THR A 192 -14.33 0.43 9.37
C THR A 192 -15.69 0.35 10.02
N SER A 193 -16.76 0.84 9.39
CA SER A 193 -18.14 0.61 9.85
C SER A 193 -18.53 -0.86 9.71
N VAL A 194 -17.92 -1.56 8.76
CA VAL A 194 -18.06 -3.00 8.57
C VAL A 194 -17.00 -3.73 9.39
N LYS A 195 -17.42 -4.47 10.43
CA LYS A 195 -16.53 -5.14 11.39
C LYS A 195 -15.81 -6.38 10.83
N LYS A 196 -16.24 -6.89 9.68
CA LYS A 196 -15.68 -8.09 9.01
C LYS A 196 -15.26 -7.72 7.59
N LYS A 197 -14.42 -8.54 6.97
CA LYS A 197 -14.17 -8.43 5.52
C LYS A 197 -15.49 -8.61 4.76
N THR A 198 -15.67 -7.81 3.73
CA THR A 198 -16.76 -7.97 2.75
C THR A 198 -16.51 -9.22 1.89
N VAL A 199 -17.51 -9.66 1.11
CA VAL A 199 -17.45 -10.95 0.41
C VAL A 199 -16.29 -11.02 -0.58
N LEU A 200 -16.16 -10.03 -1.47
CA LEU A 200 -15.10 -10.01 -2.47
C LEU A 200 -13.72 -9.75 -1.84
N GLU A 201 -13.65 -8.88 -0.84
CA GLU A 201 -12.42 -8.70 -0.08
C GLU A 201 -11.97 -9.99 0.60
N PHE A 202 -12.90 -10.76 1.18
CA PHE A 202 -12.58 -12.02 1.85
C PHE A 202 -12.07 -13.09 0.88
N ILE A 203 -12.74 -13.24 -0.27
CA ILE A 203 -12.39 -14.24 -1.29
C ILE A 203 -11.04 -13.93 -1.93
N GLU A 204 -10.84 -12.70 -2.36
CA GLU A 204 -9.64 -12.26 -3.08
C GLU A 204 -8.49 -11.87 -2.13
N ASP A 205 -8.78 -11.62 -0.84
CA ASP A 205 -7.84 -11.06 0.15
C ASP A 205 -7.19 -9.75 -0.37
N LEU A 206 -8.03 -8.85 -0.92
CA LEU A 206 -7.65 -7.57 -1.51
C LEU A 206 -8.50 -6.43 -0.92
N GLU A 207 -7.83 -5.53 -0.18
CA GLU A 207 -8.46 -4.45 0.60
C GLU A 207 -9.29 -3.48 -0.25
N SER A 208 -8.88 -3.23 -1.50
CA SER A 208 -9.57 -2.30 -2.40
C SER A 208 -10.97 -2.78 -2.78
N ASN A 209 -11.21 -4.10 -2.79
CA ASN A 209 -12.53 -4.63 -3.11
C ASN A 209 -13.59 -4.24 -2.09
N ARG A 210 -13.22 -4.06 -0.79
CA ARG A 210 -14.18 -3.54 0.20
C ARG A 210 -14.69 -2.15 -0.16
N PHE A 211 -13.83 -1.26 -0.69
CA PHE A 211 -14.28 0.05 -1.12
C PHE A 211 -15.29 -0.06 -2.27
N LEU A 212 -15.05 -0.94 -3.25
CA LEU A 212 -15.98 -1.19 -4.35
C LEU A 212 -17.33 -1.74 -3.85
N GLU A 213 -17.30 -2.72 -2.91
CA GLU A 213 -18.50 -3.29 -2.30
C GLU A 213 -19.28 -2.28 -1.44
N LEU A 214 -18.60 -1.26 -0.91
CA LEU A 214 -19.21 -0.14 -0.19
C LEU A 214 -19.69 1.00 -1.12
N GLY A 215 -19.64 0.81 -2.45
CA GLY A 215 -20.11 1.77 -3.44
C GLY A 215 -19.14 2.93 -3.72
N TYR A 216 -17.89 2.83 -3.27
CA TYR A 216 -16.88 3.84 -3.58
C TYR A 216 -16.25 3.63 -4.95
N GLN A 217 -16.01 4.72 -5.64
CA GLN A 217 -15.14 4.74 -6.80
C GLN A 217 -13.67 4.85 -6.36
N VAL A 218 -12.79 4.06 -6.97
CA VAL A 218 -11.35 4.09 -6.74
C VAL A 218 -10.65 4.53 -8.03
N LYS A 219 -9.95 5.66 -7.96
CA LYS A 219 -9.17 6.19 -9.08
C LYS A 219 -7.83 5.48 -9.20
N MET A 220 -7.52 4.97 -10.38
CA MET A 220 -6.26 4.31 -10.66
C MET A 220 -5.25 5.28 -11.25
N LEU A 221 -4.06 5.42 -10.63
CA LEU A 221 -2.97 6.23 -11.17
C LEU A 221 -1.83 5.36 -11.70
N LYS A 222 -1.37 5.67 -12.90
CA LYS A 222 -0.23 4.97 -13.50
C LYS A 222 1.05 5.27 -12.72
N MET A 223 1.74 4.21 -12.31
CA MET A 223 2.98 4.23 -11.55
C MET A 223 4.13 3.61 -12.34
N SER A 224 5.34 3.79 -11.84
CA SER A 224 6.53 3.12 -12.38
C SER A 224 6.46 1.60 -12.13
N ASN A 225 7.20 0.83 -12.93
CA ASN A 225 7.32 -0.63 -12.76
C ASN A 225 8.50 -1.02 -11.84
N LYS A 226 8.97 -0.11 -10.99
CA LYS A 226 10.18 -0.31 -10.16
C LYS A 226 9.90 -0.89 -8.79
N SER A 227 8.68 -0.79 -8.30
CA SER A 227 8.30 -1.31 -6.98
C SER A 227 8.23 -2.83 -6.99
N VAL A 228 8.83 -3.44 -5.97
CA VAL A 228 8.82 -4.89 -5.74
C VAL A 228 8.41 -5.11 -4.29
N ALA A 229 7.19 -5.62 -4.11
CA ALA A 229 6.71 -6.05 -2.81
C ALA A 229 7.45 -7.31 -2.34
N VAL A 230 7.69 -7.42 -1.04
CA VAL A 230 8.34 -8.59 -0.44
C VAL A 230 7.28 -9.41 0.30
N ASP A 231 6.82 -10.48 -0.32
CA ASP A 231 5.81 -11.37 0.24
C ASP A 231 6.34 -12.77 0.56
N THR A 232 7.38 -13.20 -0.16
CA THR A 232 8.00 -14.52 -0.03
C THR A 232 9.50 -14.41 0.23
N LYS A 233 10.15 -15.54 0.55
CA LYS A 233 11.63 -15.60 0.66
C LYS A 233 12.31 -15.27 -0.66
N GLU A 234 11.72 -15.69 -1.77
CA GLU A 234 12.20 -15.42 -3.13
C GLU A 234 12.18 -13.91 -3.42
N ASP A 235 11.10 -13.22 -3.04
CA ASP A 235 11.00 -11.76 -3.18
C ASP A 235 12.08 -11.06 -2.36
N LEU A 236 12.29 -11.50 -1.11
CA LEU A 236 13.34 -10.95 -0.24
C LEU A 236 14.74 -11.12 -0.87
N LEU A 237 15.06 -12.30 -1.41
CA LEU A 237 16.32 -12.55 -2.09
C LEU A 237 16.48 -11.69 -3.35
N LYS A 238 15.39 -11.55 -4.12
CA LYS A 238 15.35 -10.66 -5.30
C LYS A 238 15.62 -9.21 -4.91
N VAL A 239 14.94 -8.70 -3.90
CA VAL A 239 15.12 -7.31 -3.41
C VAL A 239 16.54 -7.10 -2.87
N ARG A 240 17.10 -8.06 -2.13
CA ARG A 240 18.50 -8.00 -1.67
C ARG A 240 19.51 -7.88 -2.81
N LYS A 241 19.26 -8.51 -3.96
CA LYS A 241 20.10 -8.37 -5.15
C LYS A 241 19.95 -7.00 -5.83
N LEU A 242 18.74 -6.47 -5.89
CA LEU A 242 18.42 -5.22 -6.60
C LEU A 242 18.83 -3.96 -5.83
N VAL A 243 18.72 -3.99 -4.50
CA VAL A 243 19.08 -2.84 -3.65
C VAL A 243 20.61 -2.66 -3.66
N LYS A 244 21.06 -1.45 -3.98
CA LYS A 244 22.47 -1.04 -3.76
C LYS A 244 22.73 -0.82 -2.28
N ARG A 245 23.97 -1.04 -1.84
CA ARG A 245 24.42 -0.68 -0.47
C ARG A 245 24.26 0.80 -0.20
#